data_4958f21ff7d1e44da19a923fc40111b9
#
_entry.id   4958f21ff7d1e44da19a923fc40111b9
#
_cell.length_a   1.000
_cell.length_b   1.000
_cell.length_c   1.000
_cell.angle_alpha   90.00
_cell.angle_beta   90.00
_cell.angle_gamma   90.00
#
_symmetry.space_group_name_H-M   'P 1'
#
loop_
_entity.id
_entity.type
_entity.pdbx_description
1 polymer ?
#
loop_
_entity_poly.entity_id
_entity_poly.type
_entity_poly.pdbx_seq_one_letter_code
_entity_poly.pdbx_strand_id
1 'polypeptide(L)'
;MFDAFLETNKVYLVPNRSLDCYFLRCDITLGVPLPSDYYQTVYHCHFLEHLDNQQGWEFLKECWRILAPGGTMRVVVPDLELWCKSYVEKRMEFLTWYQTQLDSNPTLY
;
A
#
# COMPACT_ATOMS: atom_id res chain seq x y z
N MET A 1 7.36 -20.40 -12.95
CA MET A 1 6.29 -19.38 -12.94
C MET A 1 6.69 -18.15 -12.12
N PHE A 2 7.21 -18.33 -10.92
CA PHE A 2 7.68 -17.23 -10.07
C PHE A 2 8.87 -16.48 -10.69
N ASP A 3 9.85 -17.20 -11.22
CA ASP A 3 11.05 -16.60 -11.84
C ASP A 3 10.70 -15.75 -13.08
N ALA A 4 9.80 -16.24 -13.94
CA ALA A 4 9.35 -15.48 -15.11
C ALA A 4 8.60 -14.20 -14.71
N PHE A 5 7.82 -14.23 -13.62
CA PHE A 5 7.16 -13.05 -13.07
C PHE A 5 8.19 -12.02 -12.53
N LEU A 6 9.22 -12.50 -11.83
CA LEU A 6 10.31 -11.68 -11.33
C LEU A 6 11.07 -10.96 -12.45
N GLU A 7 11.36 -11.69 -13.54
CA GLU A 7 12.05 -11.13 -14.71
C GLU A 7 11.19 -10.06 -15.42
N THR A 8 9.89 -10.32 -15.60
CA THR A 8 8.99 -9.42 -16.32
C THR A 8 8.73 -8.12 -15.53
N ASN A 9 8.60 -8.21 -14.21
CA ASN A 9 8.24 -7.08 -13.36
C ASN A 9 9.43 -6.37 -12.71
N LYS A 10 10.67 -6.80 -13.02
CA LYS A 10 11.87 -6.26 -12.36
C LYS A 10 11.73 -6.23 -10.83
N VAL A 11 11.34 -7.35 -10.26
CA VAL A 11 11.17 -7.48 -8.82
C VAL A 11 12.53 -7.58 -8.14
N TYR A 12 12.77 -6.71 -7.18
CA TYR A 12 13.98 -6.71 -6.37
C TYR A 12 13.65 -7.06 -4.94
N LEU A 13 14.25 -8.12 -4.42
CA LEU A 13 14.13 -8.53 -3.02
C LEU A 13 15.39 -8.10 -2.27
N VAL A 14 15.25 -7.18 -1.32
CA VAL A 14 16.36 -6.69 -0.51
C VAL A 14 16.13 -7.09 0.95
N PRO A 15 16.99 -7.95 1.52
CA PRO A 15 16.88 -8.31 2.92
C PRO A 15 17.25 -7.12 3.82
N ASN A 16 16.45 -6.85 4.82
CA ASN A 16 16.76 -5.92 5.88
C ASN A 16 17.06 -6.71 7.17
N ARG A 17 18.35 -6.90 7.47
CA ARG A 17 18.80 -7.69 8.62
C ARG A 17 18.45 -7.07 9.96
N SER A 18 18.29 -5.75 10.02
CA SER A 18 17.98 -5.04 11.27
C SER A 18 16.52 -5.20 11.68
N LEU A 19 15.62 -5.41 10.74
CA LEU A 19 14.18 -5.51 10.96
C LEU A 19 13.64 -6.93 10.76
N ASP A 20 14.50 -7.89 10.43
CA ASP A 20 14.11 -9.27 10.09
C ASP A 20 12.98 -9.32 9.04
N CYS A 21 13.13 -8.53 7.99
CA CYS A 21 12.15 -8.41 6.92
C CYS A 21 12.82 -8.28 5.55
N TYR A 22 12.01 -8.36 4.51
CA TYR A 22 12.44 -8.14 3.14
C TYR A 22 11.69 -6.95 2.55
N PHE A 23 12.40 -6.09 1.83
CA PHE A 23 11.80 -5.10 0.96
C PHE A 23 11.61 -5.69 -0.42
N LEU A 24 10.37 -5.65 -0.91
CA LEU A 24 10.03 -6.07 -2.24
C LEU A 24 9.71 -4.81 -3.07
N ARG A 25 10.53 -4.56 -4.09
CA ARG A 25 10.27 -3.49 -5.05
C ARG A 25 9.72 -4.09 -6.34
N CYS A 26 8.49 -3.77 -6.68
CA CYS A 26 7.82 -4.24 -7.90
C CYS A 26 6.74 -3.25 -8.33
N ASP A 27 6.27 -3.39 -9.55
CA ASP A 27 5.03 -2.73 -9.98
C ASP A 27 3.84 -3.57 -9.54
N ILE A 28 3.18 -3.14 -8.48
CA ILE A 28 2.08 -3.85 -7.84
C ILE A 28 0.80 -3.85 -8.70
N THR A 29 0.70 -2.96 -9.71
CA THR A 29 -0.43 -2.95 -10.65
C THR A 29 -0.40 -4.13 -11.63
N LEU A 30 0.76 -4.76 -11.76
CA LEU A 30 0.96 -5.98 -12.57
C LEU A 30 0.73 -7.27 -11.77
N GLY A 31 0.36 -7.16 -10.51
CA GLY A 31 0.14 -8.25 -9.58
C GLY A 31 1.15 -8.26 -8.42
N VAL A 32 0.83 -8.99 -7.37
CA VAL A 32 1.69 -9.10 -6.18
C VAL A 32 2.52 -10.40 -6.27
N PRO A 33 3.86 -10.32 -6.34
CA PRO A 33 4.73 -11.48 -6.53
C PRO A 33 4.93 -12.27 -5.23
N LEU A 34 3.84 -12.65 -4.60
CA LEU A 34 3.81 -13.40 -3.34
C LEU A 34 2.90 -14.63 -3.49
N PRO A 35 3.16 -15.71 -2.74
CA PRO A 35 2.37 -16.93 -2.82
C PRO A 35 0.92 -16.73 -2.37
N SER A 36 -0.01 -17.49 -2.94
CA SER A 36 -1.41 -17.52 -2.52
C SER A 36 -1.57 -18.22 -1.17
N ASP A 37 -2.62 -17.84 -0.42
CA ASP A 37 -3.06 -18.51 0.81
C ASP A 37 -1.96 -18.65 1.89
N TYR A 38 -1.06 -17.68 1.96
CA TYR A 38 0.14 -17.83 2.80
C TYR A 38 0.19 -16.86 3.99
N TYR A 39 -0.20 -15.60 3.80
CA TYR A 39 -0.01 -14.57 4.81
C TYR A 39 -1.19 -14.47 5.78
N GLN A 40 -0.92 -14.46 7.08
CA GLN A 40 -1.94 -14.28 8.12
C GLN A 40 -2.48 -12.85 8.17
N THR A 41 -1.65 -11.89 7.76
CA THR A 41 -2.04 -10.46 7.76
C THR A 41 -1.49 -9.77 6.51
N VAL A 42 -2.36 -9.02 5.86
CA VAL A 42 -2.01 -8.07 4.81
C VAL A 42 -2.40 -6.67 5.28
N TYR A 43 -1.45 -5.77 5.24
CA TYR A 43 -1.64 -4.38 5.67
C TYR A 43 -1.18 -3.41 4.59
N HIS A 44 -2.01 -2.45 4.25
CA HIS A 44 -1.59 -1.31 3.44
C HIS A 44 -2.20 -0.01 3.96
N CYS A 45 -1.44 1.06 3.81
CA CYS A 45 -1.74 2.36 4.36
C CYS A 45 -1.39 3.42 3.32
N HIS A 46 -2.32 4.33 3.05
CA HIS A 46 -2.14 5.42 2.09
C HIS A 46 -1.63 4.95 0.72
N PHE A 47 -2.26 3.93 0.17
CA PHE A 47 -1.92 3.35 -1.12
C PHE A 47 -3.13 3.26 -2.07
N LEU A 48 -4.26 2.75 -1.57
CA LEU A 48 -5.44 2.45 -2.39
C LEU A 48 -6.01 3.70 -3.09
N GLU A 49 -5.92 4.86 -2.45
CA GLU A 49 -6.41 6.13 -2.96
C GLU A 49 -5.62 6.66 -4.17
N HIS A 50 -4.44 6.11 -4.45
CA HIS A 50 -3.62 6.47 -5.61
C HIS A 50 -3.92 5.62 -6.85
N LEU A 51 -4.74 4.60 -6.71
CA LEU A 51 -5.13 3.70 -7.80
C LEU A 51 -6.46 4.15 -8.43
N ASP A 52 -6.59 3.92 -9.73
CA ASP A 52 -7.90 4.02 -10.35
C ASP A 52 -8.83 2.87 -9.91
N ASN A 53 -10.11 2.93 -10.27
CA ASN A 53 -11.09 1.93 -9.84
C ASN A 53 -10.72 0.51 -10.27
N GLN A 54 -10.21 0.32 -11.47
CA GLN A 54 -9.84 -1.00 -11.97
C GLN A 54 -8.59 -1.53 -11.26
N GLN A 55 -7.55 -0.69 -11.18
CA GLN A 55 -6.31 -1.03 -10.48
C GLN A 55 -6.57 -1.33 -9.00
N GLY A 56 -7.43 -0.55 -8.35
CA GLY A 56 -7.82 -0.77 -6.95
C GLY A 56 -8.49 -2.13 -6.75
N TRP A 57 -9.42 -2.52 -7.64
CA TRP A 57 -10.04 -3.84 -7.60
C TRP A 57 -9.05 -4.97 -7.81
N GLU A 58 -8.18 -4.87 -8.80
CA GLU A 58 -7.16 -5.91 -9.06
C GLU A 58 -6.18 -6.02 -7.89
N PHE A 59 -5.77 -4.90 -7.30
CA PHE A 59 -4.93 -4.90 -6.11
C PHE A 59 -5.61 -5.58 -4.90
N LEU A 60 -6.88 -5.28 -4.63
CA LEU A 60 -7.61 -5.92 -3.54
C LEU A 60 -7.80 -7.43 -3.76
N LYS A 61 -8.02 -7.86 -4.99
CA LYS A 61 -8.04 -9.29 -5.33
C LYS A 61 -6.70 -9.97 -5.05
N GLU A 62 -5.59 -9.32 -5.39
CA GLU A 62 -4.26 -9.83 -5.08
C GLU A 62 -4.00 -9.88 -3.57
N CYS A 63 -4.41 -8.86 -2.81
CA CYS A 63 -4.37 -8.89 -1.35
C CYS A 63 -5.16 -10.07 -0.79
N TRP A 64 -6.35 -10.32 -1.33
CA TRP A 64 -7.17 -11.47 -0.94
C TRP A 64 -6.51 -12.79 -1.31
N ARG A 65 -5.93 -12.91 -2.51
CA ARG A 65 -5.26 -14.11 -3.00
C ARG A 65 -4.10 -14.54 -2.10
N ILE A 66 -3.31 -13.60 -1.62
CA ILE A 66 -2.13 -13.90 -0.78
C ILE A 66 -2.49 -14.15 0.69
N LEU A 67 -3.69 -13.75 1.15
CA LEU A 67 -4.18 -14.02 2.50
C LEU A 67 -4.46 -15.50 2.70
N ALA A 68 -3.95 -16.04 3.81
CA ALA A 68 -4.31 -17.38 4.25
C ALA A 68 -5.80 -17.44 4.66
N PRO A 69 -6.45 -18.61 4.55
CA PRO A 69 -7.79 -18.80 5.09
C PRO A 69 -7.89 -18.36 6.56
N GLY A 70 -8.84 -17.47 6.87
CA GLY A 70 -8.98 -16.86 8.19
C GLY A 70 -8.01 -15.71 8.49
N GLY A 71 -7.19 -15.31 7.53
CA GLY A 71 -6.28 -14.16 7.66
C GLY A 71 -7.03 -12.83 7.70
N THR A 72 -6.33 -11.78 8.10
CA THR A 72 -6.88 -10.44 8.27
C THR A 72 -6.25 -9.44 7.29
N MET A 73 -7.08 -8.67 6.59
CA MET A 73 -6.63 -7.53 5.82
C MET A 73 -6.94 -6.23 6.58
N ARG A 74 -5.94 -5.37 6.76
CA ARG A 74 -6.10 -4.03 7.29
C ARG A 74 -5.81 -3.00 6.23
N VAL A 75 -6.78 -2.11 6.01
CA VAL A 75 -6.69 -1.02 5.03
C VAL A 75 -6.79 0.31 5.75
N VAL A 76 -5.89 1.22 5.45
CA VAL A 76 -5.93 2.61 5.94
C VAL A 76 -5.89 3.53 4.74
N VAL A 77 -6.88 4.40 4.66
CA VAL A 77 -6.99 5.45 3.63
C VAL A 77 -7.31 6.78 4.28
N PRO A 78 -7.09 7.93 3.59
CA PRO A 78 -7.47 9.23 4.12
C PRO A 78 -8.96 9.32 4.43
N ASP A 79 -9.30 10.02 5.51
CA ASP A 79 -10.68 10.32 5.88
C ASP A 79 -11.21 11.49 5.04
N LEU A 80 -11.99 11.16 4.01
CA LEU A 80 -12.55 12.15 3.09
C LEU A 80 -13.48 13.15 3.81
N GLU A 81 -14.24 12.71 4.79
CA GLU A 81 -15.13 13.60 5.55
C GLU A 81 -14.33 14.64 6.32
N LEU A 82 -13.26 14.21 6.99
CA LEU A 82 -12.35 15.14 7.70
C LEU A 82 -11.72 16.14 6.75
N TRP A 83 -11.30 15.72 5.57
CA TRP A 83 -10.73 16.61 4.55
C TRP A 83 -11.74 17.62 4.05
N CYS A 84 -12.94 17.19 3.67
CA CYS A 84 -14.01 18.05 3.18
C CYS A 84 -14.43 19.08 4.23
N LYS A 85 -14.63 18.66 5.48
CA LYS A 85 -14.96 19.55 6.59
C LYS A 85 -13.86 20.58 6.85
N SER A 86 -12.61 20.13 6.89
CA SER A 86 -11.46 21.02 7.12
C SER A 86 -11.31 22.07 6.03
N TYR A 87 -11.58 21.69 4.79
CA TYR A 87 -11.56 22.61 3.66
C TYR A 87 -12.69 23.67 3.75
N VAL A 88 -13.93 23.22 3.98
CA VAL A 88 -15.11 24.09 4.07
C VAL A 88 -15.02 25.04 5.27
N GLU A 89 -14.58 24.55 6.41
CA GLU A 89 -14.43 25.32 7.65
C GLU A 89 -13.14 26.15 7.68
N LYS A 90 -12.33 26.12 6.61
CA LYS A 90 -11.02 26.80 6.52
C LYS A 90 -10.10 26.51 7.69
N ARG A 91 -10.08 25.27 8.14
CA ARG A 91 -9.18 24.78 9.21
C ARG A 91 -7.74 24.70 8.72
N MET A 92 -7.10 25.86 8.60
CA MET A 92 -5.73 25.95 8.09
C MET A 92 -4.73 25.17 8.95
N GLU A 93 -4.97 25.05 10.25
CA GLU A 93 -4.12 24.31 11.18
C GLU A 93 -3.98 22.83 10.77
N PHE A 94 -5.09 22.19 10.41
CA PHE A 94 -5.07 20.79 9.95
C PHE A 94 -4.32 20.63 8.63
N LEU A 95 -4.58 21.53 7.67
CA LEU A 95 -3.91 21.50 6.36
C LEU A 95 -2.42 21.77 6.49
N THR A 96 -2.03 22.71 7.34
CA THR A 96 -0.62 23.01 7.62
C THR A 96 0.09 21.84 8.31
N TRP A 97 -0.56 21.22 9.30
CA TRP A 97 -0.03 20.04 9.96
C TRP A 97 0.20 18.89 8.96
N TYR A 98 -0.78 18.65 8.09
CA TYR A 98 -0.65 17.61 7.08
C TYR A 98 0.49 17.89 6.10
N GLN A 99 0.61 19.12 5.61
CA GLN A 99 1.72 19.53 4.75
C GLN A 99 3.08 19.30 5.43
N THR A 100 3.18 19.64 6.71
CA THR A 100 4.40 19.40 7.50
C THR A 100 4.77 17.92 7.58
N GLN A 101 3.76 17.02 7.67
CA GLN A 101 4.02 15.57 7.64
C GLN A 101 4.58 15.11 6.29
N LEU A 102 4.07 15.65 5.18
CA LEU A 102 4.57 15.35 3.84
C LEU A 102 6.02 15.83 3.67
N ASP A 103 6.30 17.07 4.07
CA ASP A 103 7.62 17.68 3.91
C ASP A 103 8.69 17.01 4.78
N SER A 104 8.31 16.49 5.96
CA SER A 104 9.22 15.80 6.86
C SER A 104 9.48 14.33 6.51
N ASN A 105 8.74 13.76 5.57
CA ASN A 105 8.85 12.36 5.18
C ASN A 105 8.85 12.17 3.65
N PRO A 106 9.88 12.67 2.94
CA PRO A 106 9.95 12.67 1.47
C PRO A 106 10.05 11.26 0.86
N THR A 107 10.14 10.22 1.66
CA THR A 107 10.23 8.81 1.22
C THR A 107 8.88 8.10 1.11
N LEU A 108 7.77 8.80 1.36
CA LEU A 108 6.43 8.22 1.25
C LEU A 108 5.83 8.29 -0.17
N TYR A 109 6.61 8.81 -1.16
CA TYR A 109 6.21 8.90 -2.55
C TYR A 109 7.30 8.37 -3.49
#